data_0dcfdb445d068c843422e9aaca3a21ab
#
_entry.id   0dcfdb445d068c843422e9aaca3a21ab
#
_cell.length_a   1.000
_cell.length_b   1.000
_cell.length_c   1.000
_cell.angle_alpha   90.00
_cell.angle_beta   90.00
_cell.angle_gamma   90.00
#
_symmetry.space_group_name_H-M   'P 1'
#
loop_
_entity.id
_entity.type
_entity.pdbx_description
1 polymer ?
#
loop_
_entity_poly.entity_id
_entity_poly.type
_entity_poly.pdbx_seq_one_letter_code
_entity_poly.pdbx_strand_id
1 'polypeptide(L)'
;MGSNDHYPEEAPARAVTVDGFWMDKYTVTNGQFRRFVEATGHVTVAERTPSAADYPGAQPELLVPASVVFRKPKHPVDLRNHYNWWVYVPGADWQHPDGPASSLKDRARHPVLHVAYDDAVAYARWVDKDLPTEAEWEFAARGGLEGTVYAWGHEFAPRGRQMANTWQGAFPWENLVIDGYEGTAPVGRFPANGYGLYDMIGNVWEWTTDWYEDHREAIASCCASVNPRGGERERSYDPSTPDVRIPRKVIKGGSFLCAPNYCRRYRPAARMAQAVDTSTCHLGIRLIVRPRPDASGPNGLTGDS
;
A
#
# COMPACT_ATOMS: atom_id res chain seq x y z
N MET A 1 -14.05 -5.92 9.64
CA MET A 1 -13.41 -5.40 8.41
C MET A 1 -14.35 -4.42 7.75
N GLY A 2 -13.81 -3.34 7.18
CA GLY A 2 -14.58 -2.28 6.57
C GLY A 2 -15.15 -1.25 7.53
N SER A 3 -15.89 -0.27 7.00
CA SER A 3 -16.58 0.79 7.73
C SER A 3 -17.81 1.28 6.94
N ASN A 4 -18.86 1.69 7.66
CA ASN A 4 -20.06 2.31 7.04
C ASN A 4 -20.02 3.84 7.08
N ASP A 5 -18.99 4.43 7.70
CA ASP A 5 -19.01 5.84 8.13
C ASP A 5 -18.19 6.78 7.24
N HIS A 6 -17.45 6.24 6.24
CA HIS A 6 -16.50 7.03 5.48
C HIS A 6 -16.69 6.89 3.96
N TYR A 7 -15.81 6.15 3.29
CA TYR A 7 -15.89 6.00 1.83
C TYR A 7 -16.81 4.84 1.43
N PRO A 8 -17.60 4.99 0.36
CA PRO A 8 -18.52 3.94 -0.09
C PRO A 8 -17.85 2.58 -0.34
N GLU A 9 -16.61 2.59 -0.82
CA GLU A 9 -15.82 1.39 -1.10
C GLU A 9 -15.39 0.61 0.15
N GLU A 10 -15.52 1.20 1.34
CA GLU A 10 -15.23 0.54 2.62
C GLU A 10 -16.42 -0.27 3.15
N ALA A 11 -17.63 0.09 2.69
CA ALA A 11 -18.89 -0.53 3.14
C ALA A 11 -19.20 -1.82 2.35
N PRO A 12 -19.97 -2.75 2.96
CA PRO A 12 -20.44 -2.74 4.34
C PRO A 12 -19.37 -3.20 5.34
N ALA A 13 -19.43 -2.68 6.56
CA ALA A 13 -18.67 -3.26 7.67
C ALA A 13 -19.16 -4.69 7.93
N ARG A 14 -18.25 -5.64 8.05
CA ARG A 14 -18.57 -7.07 8.18
C ARG A 14 -17.64 -7.80 9.13
N ALA A 15 -18.14 -8.87 9.74
CA ALA A 15 -17.34 -9.79 10.53
C ALA A 15 -16.43 -10.62 9.60
N VAL A 16 -15.16 -10.72 9.95
CA VAL A 16 -14.15 -11.47 9.20
C VAL A 16 -13.26 -12.19 10.20
N THR A 17 -12.95 -13.45 9.91
CA THR A 17 -11.93 -14.21 10.64
C THR A 17 -10.73 -14.43 9.72
N VAL A 18 -9.53 -14.26 10.25
CA VAL A 18 -8.26 -14.59 9.57
C VAL A 18 -7.48 -15.57 10.41
N ASP A 19 -6.83 -16.53 9.76
CA ASP A 19 -5.93 -17.46 10.43
C ASP A 19 -4.69 -16.73 10.96
N GLY A 20 -3.95 -17.36 11.86
CA GLY A 20 -2.74 -16.80 12.42
C GLY A 20 -1.64 -16.59 11.38
N PHE A 21 -0.96 -15.46 11.44
CA PHE A 21 0.19 -15.10 10.60
C PHE A 21 1.16 -14.21 11.38
N TRP A 22 2.39 -14.13 10.93
CA TRP A 22 3.34 -13.13 11.38
C TRP A 22 3.44 -12.02 10.33
N MET A 23 3.48 -10.76 10.78
CA MET A 23 3.65 -9.61 9.91
C MET A 23 4.95 -8.89 10.25
N ASP A 24 5.67 -8.42 9.24
CA ASP A 24 6.86 -7.60 9.43
C ASP A 24 6.52 -6.32 10.21
N LYS A 25 7.33 -6.04 11.22
CA LYS A 25 7.14 -4.90 12.12
C LYS A 25 7.11 -3.56 11.38
N TYR A 26 7.84 -3.46 10.27
CA TYR A 26 8.02 -2.26 9.43
C TYR A 26 7.77 -2.57 7.97
N THR A 27 7.49 -1.53 7.18
CA THR A 27 7.57 -1.61 5.72
C THR A 27 9.00 -1.91 5.26
N VAL A 28 9.15 -2.50 4.10
CA VAL A 28 10.45 -2.75 3.47
C VAL A 28 11.17 -1.42 3.24
N THR A 29 12.41 -1.35 3.72
CA THR A 29 13.22 -0.13 3.62
C THR A 29 14.09 -0.11 2.37
N ASN A 30 14.54 1.09 1.96
CA ASN A 30 15.50 1.27 0.87
C ASN A 30 16.75 0.40 1.05
N GLY A 31 17.29 0.30 2.29
CA GLY A 31 18.45 -0.53 2.57
C GLY A 31 18.20 -2.03 2.39
N GLN A 32 16.97 -2.50 2.68
CA GLN A 32 16.58 -3.90 2.46
C GLN A 32 16.38 -4.18 0.97
N PHE A 33 15.66 -3.30 0.26
CA PHE A 33 15.40 -3.45 -1.16
C PHE A 33 16.67 -3.37 -2.00
N ARG A 34 17.63 -2.51 -1.61
CA ARG A 34 18.96 -2.46 -2.24
C ARG A 34 19.65 -3.82 -2.22
N ARG A 35 19.67 -4.51 -1.06
CA ARG A 35 20.27 -5.86 -0.96
C ARG A 35 19.60 -6.88 -1.88
N PHE A 36 18.30 -6.77 -2.07
CA PHE A 36 17.57 -7.60 -3.02
C PHE A 36 18.04 -7.35 -4.45
N VAL A 37 18.10 -6.09 -4.87
CA VAL A 37 18.55 -5.73 -6.22
C VAL A 37 20.01 -6.13 -6.45
N GLU A 38 20.89 -5.89 -5.48
CA GLU A 38 22.29 -6.31 -5.54
C GLU A 38 22.46 -7.83 -5.66
N ALA A 39 21.61 -8.60 -4.99
CA ALA A 39 21.66 -10.06 -5.01
C ALA A 39 21.06 -10.69 -6.26
N THR A 40 20.08 -10.05 -6.90
CA THR A 40 19.27 -10.66 -7.98
C THR A 40 19.42 -9.96 -9.33
N GLY A 41 19.94 -8.74 -9.36
CA GLY A 41 19.92 -7.90 -10.58
C GLY A 41 18.51 -7.48 -10.99
N HIS A 42 17.53 -7.46 -10.06
CA HIS A 42 16.16 -7.11 -10.38
C HIS A 42 16.06 -5.69 -10.95
N VAL A 43 15.38 -5.56 -12.07
CA VAL A 43 15.03 -4.29 -12.72
C VAL A 43 13.56 -4.02 -12.44
N THR A 44 13.24 -2.93 -11.75
CA THR A 44 11.86 -2.60 -11.36
C THR A 44 11.02 -2.17 -12.56
N VAL A 45 9.69 -2.20 -12.39
CA VAL A 45 8.76 -1.75 -13.44
C VAL A 45 9.04 -0.29 -13.84
N ALA A 46 9.39 0.57 -12.88
CA ALA A 46 9.75 1.97 -13.14
C ALA A 46 10.98 2.13 -14.04
N GLU A 47 11.88 1.16 -14.05
CA GLU A 47 13.11 1.14 -14.84
C GLU A 47 12.93 0.51 -16.23
N ARG A 48 11.74 0.00 -16.55
CA ARG A 48 11.42 -0.65 -17.82
C ARG A 48 10.65 0.28 -18.73
N THR A 49 10.87 0.15 -20.04
CA THR A 49 10.02 0.81 -21.04
C THR A 49 8.63 0.16 -21.06
N PRO A 50 7.54 0.92 -20.85
CA PRO A 50 6.19 0.37 -20.96
C PRO A 50 5.88 -0.16 -22.36
N SER A 51 5.08 -1.23 -22.44
CA SER A 51 4.64 -1.78 -23.73
C SER A 51 3.54 -0.91 -24.32
N ALA A 52 3.68 -0.49 -25.58
CA ALA A 52 2.63 0.24 -26.29
C ALA A 52 1.32 -0.55 -26.42
N ALA A 53 1.38 -1.89 -26.36
CA ALA A 53 0.20 -2.74 -26.43
C ALA A 53 -0.68 -2.65 -25.17
N ASP A 54 -0.06 -2.34 -24.01
CA ASP A 54 -0.76 -2.20 -22.73
C ASP A 54 -1.42 -0.82 -22.58
N TYR A 55 -1.00 0.17 -23.40
CA TYR A 55 -1.45 1.56 -23.35
C TYR A 55 -1.93 2.05 -24.73
N PRO A 56 -3.08 1.57 -25.24
CA PRO A 56 -3.61 1.99 -26.53
C PRO A 56 -3.79 3.52 -26.58
N GLY A 57 -3.21 4.16 -27.61
CA GLY A 57 -3.29 5.62 -27.82
C GLY A 57 -2.34 6.46 -26.96
N ALA A 58 -1.45 5.85 -26.18
CA ALA A 58 -0.41 6.60 -25.47
C ALA A 58 0.56 7.28 -26.44
N GLN A 59 0.97 8.49 -26.11
CA GLN A 59 1.97 9.20 -26.89
C GLN A 59 3.34 8.50 -26.70
N PRO A 60 4.12 8.27 -27.77
CA PRO A 60 5.39 7.54 -27.70
C PRO A 60 6.38 8.14 -26.68
N GLU A 61 6.33 9.45 -26.46
CA GLU A 61 7.19 10.17 -25.51
C GLU A 61 6.90 9.80 -24.04
N LEU A 62 5.72 9.24 -23.76
CA LEU A 62 5.34 8.76 -22.44
C LEU A 62 5.71 7.28 -22.21
N LEU A 63 6.08 6.55 -23.28
CA LEU A 63 6.50 5.15 -23.19
C LEU A 63 8.01 5.05 -22.89
N VAL A 64 8.40 5.61 -21.76
CA VAL A 64 9.79 5.63 -21.28
C VAL A 64 9.85 5.13 -19.84
N PRO A 65 11.00 4.60 -19.38
CA PRO A 65 11.20 4.30 -17.95
C PRO A 65 10.94 5.53 -17.10
N ALA A 66 9.95 5.46 -16.21
CA ALA A 66 9.51 6.60 -15.42
C ALA A 66 8.61 6.16 -14.25
N SER A 67 8.35 7.08 -13.36
CA SER A 67 7.40 6.88 -12.27
C SER A 67 6.63 8.16 -11.94
N VAL A 68 5.51 8.01 -11.22
CA VAL A 68 4.67 9.16 -10.82
C VAL A 68 5.22 9.76 -9.53
N VAL A 69 5.51 11.05 -9.59
CA VAL A 69 6.10 11.83 -8.49
C VAL A 69 5.16 12.96 -8.08
N PHE A 70 5.00 13.13 -6.77
CA PHE A 70 4.29 14.29 -6.23
C PHE A 70 5.15 15.54 -6.36
N ARG A 71 4.54 16.61 -6.88
CA ARG A 71 5.13 17.94 -6.95
C ARG A 71 4.21 18.94 -6.25
N LYS A 72 4.66 19.44 -5.10
CA LYS A 72 3.90 20.40 -4.31
C LYS A 72 3.69 21.71 -5.09
N PRO A 73 2.44 22.10 -5.42
CA PRO A 73 2.16 23.40 -6.02
C PRO A 73 2.54 24.54 -5.08
N LYS A 74 2.82 25.70 -5.64
CA LYS A 74 3.15 26.91 -4.84
C LYS A 74 1.91 27.63 -4.29
N HIS A 75 0.75 27.33 -4.84
CA HIS A 75 -0.53 28.00 -4.56
C HIS A 75 -1.68 26.99 -4.54
N PRO A 76 -2.84 27.33 -3.97
CA PRO A 76 -4.04 26.51 -4.09
C PRO A 76 -4.38 26.16 -5.53
N VAL A 77 -4.77 24.90 -5.77
CA VAL A 77 -5.15 24.38 -7.08
C VAL A 77 -6.48 23.63 -7.00
N ASP A 78 -7.11 23.41 -8.16
CA ASP A 78 -8.34 22.61 -8.23
C ASP A 78 -8.04 21.14 -7.91
N LEU A 79 -8.60 20.65 -6.80
CA LEU A 79 -8.42 19.28 -6.31
C LEU A 79 -9.08 18.21 -7.19
N ARG A 80 -9.94 18.61 -8.14
CA ARG A 80 -10.55 17.66 -9.10
C ARG A 80 -9.59 17.27 -10.21
N ASN A 81 -8.53 18.05 -10.43
CA ASN A 81 -7.49 17.77 -11.41
C ASN A 81 -6.19 17.35 -10.72
N HIS A 82 -6.00 16.05 -10.59
CA HIS A 82 -4.82 15.47 -9.95
C HIS A 82 -3.50 15.75 -10.69
N TYR A 83 -3.52 16.11 -11.97
CA TYR A 83 -2.33 16.54 -12.73
C TYR A 83 -1.72 17.85 -12.21
N ASN A 84 -2.43 18.59 -11.35
CA ASN A 84 -1.87 19.76 -10.69
C ASN A 84 -0.72 19.44 -9.72
N TRP A 85 -0.59 18.18 -9.26
CA TRP A 85 0.47 17.74 -8.34
C TRP A 85 1.09 16.38 -8.66
N TRP A 86 0.50 15.58 -9.56
CA TRP A 86 1.11 14.36 -10.03
C TRP A 86 1.81 14.57 -11.36
N VAL A 87 3.09 14.22 -11.42
CA VAL A 87 3.91 14.35 -12.62
C VAL A 87 4.54 13.01 -12.93
N TYR A 88 4.42 12.57 -14.18
CA TYR A 88 5.16 11.42 -14.71
C TYR A 88 6.59 11.87 -15.01
N VAL A 89 7.58 11.33 -14.28
CA VAL A 89 8.97 11.80 -14.30
C VAL A 89 9.86 10.71 -14.90
N PRO A 90 10.40 10.92 -16.11
CA PRO A 90 11.39 10.02 -16.69
C PRO A 90 12.60 9.85 -15.78
N GLY A 91 13.01 8.58 -15.58
CA GLY A 91 14.13 8.22 -14.71
C GLY A 91 13.87 8.38 -13.21
N ALA A 92 12.60 8.59 -12.79
CA ALA A 92 12.23 8.40 -11.40
C ALA A 92 12.04 6.90 -11.14
N ASP A 93 12.70 6.40 -10.12
CA ASP A 93 12.70 4.99 -9.72
C ASP A 93 12.99 4.87 -8.20
N TRP A 94 13.16 3.65 -7.71
CA TRP A 94 13.44 3.41 -6.30
C TRP A 94 14.77 4.01 -5.82
N GLN A 95 15.77 4.22 -6.69
CA GLN A 95 17.07 4.86 -6.38
C GLN A 95 17.02 6.38 -6.53
N HIS A 96 16.16 6.86 -7.41
CA HIS A 96 15.99 8.26 -7.79
C HIS A 96 14.57 8.74 -7.57
N PRO A 97 14.08 8.81 -6.29
CA PRO A 97 12.66 8.97 -5.98
C PRO A 97 12.04 10.31 -6.44
N ASP A 98 12.85 11.30 -6.69
CA ASP A 98 12.41 12.60 -7.21
C ASP A 98 12.88 12.86 -8.67
N GLY A 99 13.34 11.81 -9.37
CA GLY A 99 13.91 11.85 -10.72
C GLY A 99 15.44 11.75 -10.71
N PRO A 100 16.09 11.72 -11.89
CA PRO A 100 17.52 11.33 -12.08
C PRO A 100 18.54 12.09 -11.24
N ALA A 101 18.23 13.32 -10.85
CA ALA A 101 19.12 14.15 -10.02
C ALA A 101 19.00 13.86 -8.52
N SER A 102 18.06 13.04 -8.11
CA SER A 102 17.83 12.67 -6.70
C SER A 102 18.59 11.40 -6.30
N SER A 103 18.67 11.13 -5.01
CA SER A 103 19.35 9.94 -4.49
C SER A 103 18.76 9.49 -3.16
N LEU A 104 19.15 8.28 -2.73
CA LEU A 104 18.79 7.70 -1.42
C LEU A 104 19.78 8.08 -0.30
N LYS A 105 20.55 9.13 -0.46
CA LYS A 105 21.47 9.60 0.60
C LYS A 105 20.65 9.81 1.88
N ASP A 106 21.14 9.25 3.00
CA ASP A 106 20.54 9.31 4.34
C ASP A 106 19.10 8.71 4.46
N ARG A 107 18.60 8.04 3.40
CA ARG A 107 17.26 7.44 3.35
C ARG A 107 17.26 5.90 3.46
N ALA A 108 18.35 5.27 3.93
CA ALA A 108 18.45 3.81 4.02
C ALA A 108 17.33 3.18 4.89
N ARG A 109 16.84 3.88 5.92
CA ARG A 109 15.75 3.47 6.80
C ARG A 109 14.36 3.98 6.38
N HIS A 110 14.23 4.72 5.31
CA HIS A 110 12.92 5.09 4.77
C HIS A 110 12.31 3.91 3.98
N PRO A 111 10.97 3.83 3.87
CA PRO A 111 10.32 2.86 2.99
C PRO A 111 10.87 2.95 1.57
N VAL A 112 11.00 1.82 0.91
CA VAL A 112 11.23 1.80 -0.54
C VAL A 112 9.99 2.31 -1.26
N LEU A 113 10.19 3.10 -2.29
CA LEU A 113 9.17 3.74 -3.12
C LEU A 113 9.31 3.32 -4.58
N HIS A 114 8.35 3.72 -5.42
CA HIS A 114 8.38 3.45 -6.85
C HIS A 114 8.45 1.96 -7.19
N VAL A 115 7.83 1.14 -6.35
CA VAL A 115 7.72 -0.31 -6.52
C VAL A 115 6.31 -0.67 -6.97
N ALA A 116 6.18 -1.28 -8.13
CA ALA A 116 4.94 -1.81 -8.64
C ALA A 116 4.62 -3.17 -7.98
N TYR A 117 3.45 -3.75 -8.28
CA TYR A 117 3.03 -5.00 -7.65
C TYR A 117 4.00 -6.16 -7.94
N ASP A 118 4.50 -6.26 -9.18
CA ASP A 118 5.44 -7.33 -9.55
C ASP A 118 6.78 -7.20 -8.82
N ASP A 119 7.24 -5.98 -8.56
CA ASP A 119 8.45 -5.73 -7.77
C ASP A 119 8.26 -6.17 -6.32
N ALA A 120 7.07 -5.88 -5.75
CA ALA A 120 6.71 -6.31 -4.41
C ALA A 120 6.65 -7.84 -4.28
N VAL A 121 6.07 -8.53 -5.28
CA VAL A 121 6.02 -9.99 -5.35
C VAL A 121 7.43 -10.60 -5.51
N ALA A 122 8.26 -10.01 -6.37
CA ALA A 122 9.64 -10.47 -6.57
C ALA A 122 10.46 -10.35 -5.28
N TYR A 123 10.34 -9.22 -4.59
CA TYR A 123 10.99 -9.04 -3.29
C TYR A 123 10.48 -10.03 -2.24
N ALA A 124 9.17 -10.23 -2.13
CA ALA A 124 8.56 -11.17 -1.18
C ALA A 124 9.08 -12.59 -1.38
N ARG A 125 9.12 -13.07 -2.64
CA ARG A 125 9.65 -14.38 -3.01
C ARG A 125 11.13 -14.55 -2.63
N TRP A 126 11.94 -13.51 -2.85
CA TRP A 126 13.37 -13.54 -2.54
C TRP A 126 13.64 -13.77 -1.04
N VAL A 127 12.80 -13.19 -0.18
CA VAL A 127 12.93 -13.34 1.28
C VAL A 127 12.09 -14.49 1.86
N ASP A 128 11.50 -15.36 1.02
CA ASP A 128 10.61 -16.47 1.40
C ASP A 128 9.42 -16.02 2.28
N LYS A 129 8.78 -14.91 1.87
CA LYS A 129 7.59 -14.32 2.51
C LYS A 129 6.51 -14.05 1.48
N ASP A 130 5.35 -13.59 1.96
CA ASP A 130 4.19 -13.22 1.16
C ASP A 130 3.80 -11.77 1.35
N LEU A 131 3.01 -11.23 0.40
CA LEU A 131 2.22 -10.04 0.61
C LEU A 131 0.94 -10.40 1.41
N PRO A 132 0.45 -9.53 2.29
CA PRO A 132 -0.79 -9.76 3.02
C PRO A 132 -2.01 -9.73 2.08
N THR A 133 -3.08 -10.42 2.45
CA THR A 133 -4.42 -10.11 1.95
C THR A 133 -4.91 -8.80 2.55
N GLU A 134 -5.95 -8.21 1.95
CA GLU A 134 -6.59 -7.03 2.52
C GLU A 134 -7.11 -7.27 3.94
N ALA A 135 -7.69 -8.45 4.18
CA ALA A 135 -8.22 -8.82 5.50
C ALA A 135 -7.11 -8.99 6.55
N GLU A 136 -6.03 -9.66 6.22
CA GLU A 136 -4.87 -9.82 7.10
C GLU A 136 -4.25 -8.46 7.41
N TRP A 137 -4.11 -7.61 6.40
CA TRP A 137 -3.56 -6.27 6.58
C TRP A 137 -4.42 -5.43 7.51
N GLU A 138 -5.75 -5.41 7.29
CA GLU A 138 -6.69 -4.63 8.13
C GLU A 138 -6.74 -5.15 9.56
N PHE A 139 -6.76 -6.48 9.76
CA PHE A 139 -6.69 -7.10 11.08
C PHE A 139 -5.42 -6.65 11.82
N ALA A 140 -4.27 -6.72 11.16
CA ALA A 140 -2.99 -6.30 11.73
C ALA A 140 -2.96 -4.80 12.06
N ALA A 141 -3.50 -3.96 11.17
CA ALA A 141 -3.56 -2.51 11.36
C ALA A 141 -4.41 -2.09 12.55
N ARG A 142 -5.51 -2.83 12.83
CA ARG A 142 -6.37 -2.56 13.99
C ARG A 142 -5.69 -2.82 15.32
N GLY A 143 -4.67 -3.68 15.38
CA GLY A 143 -3.86 -3.89 16.59
C GLY A 143 -4.65 -4.34 17.80
N GLY A 144 -5.73 -5.13 17.60
CA GLY A 144 -6.63 -5.59 18.66
C GLY A 144 -7.78 -4.63 19.01
N LEU A 145 -7.90 -3.48 18.33
CA LEU A 145 -9.00 -2.53 18.52
C LEU A 145 -10.14 -2.82 17.52
N GLU A 146 -11.36 -2.88 18.02
CA GLU A 146 -12.57 -3.06 17.20
C GLU A 146 -13.33 -1.74 17.06
N GLY A 147 -13.91 -1.49 15.88
CA GLY A 147 -14.77 -0.33 15.61
C GLY A 147 -14.10 1.03 15.67
N THR A 148 -12.79 1.10 15.91
CA THR A 148 -12.07 2.39 15.97
C THR A 148 -11.82 2.98 14.59
N VAL A 149 -11.77 4.31 14.52
CA VAL A 149 -11.50 5.05 13.28
C VAL A 149 -10.04 4.86 12.84
N TYR A 150 -9.10 4.98 13.78
CA TYR A 150 -7.66 4.85 13.54
C TYR A 150 -7.08 3.61 14.23
N ALA A 151 -5.86 3.26 13.88
CA ALA A 151 -5.11 2.15 14.50
C ALA A 151 -4.79 2.34 15.99
N TRP A 152 -5.09 3.51 16.54
CA TRP A 152 -4.83 3.89 17.94
C TRP A 152 -6.08 4.40 18.68
N GLY A 153 -7.26 4.37 18.06
CA GLY A 153 -8.52 4.82 18.66
C GLY A 153 -9.34 5.73 17.77
N HIS A 154 -10.12 6.63 18.37
CA HIS A 154 -11.05 7.50 17.64
C HIS A 154 -10.51 8.91 17.38
N GLU A 155 -9.57 9.38 18.18
CA GLU A 155 -8.99 10.71 18.06
C GLU A 155 -7.77 10.69 17.13
N PHE A 156 -7.72 11.59 16.13
CA PHE A 156 -6.63 11.64 15.15
C PHE A 156 -5.28 11.96 15.79
N ALA A 157 -5.24 12.98 16.63
CA ALA A 157 -4.04 13.44 17.33
C ALA A 157 -4.27 13.51 18.85
N PRO A 158 -4.26 12.36 19.55
CA PRO A 158 -4.53 12.33 21.01
C PRO A 158 -3.58 13.26 21.76
N ARG A 159 -4.14 14.20 22.51
CA ARG A 159 -3.39 15.24 23.25
C ARG A 159 -2.42 16.04 22.35
N GLY A 160 -2.76 16.24 21.08
CA GLY A 160 -1.94 16.95 20.09
C GLY A 160 -0.75 16.15 19.54
N ARG A 161 -0.60 14.87 19.92
CA ARG A 161 0.49 14.00 19.45
C ARG A 161 0.16 13.45 18.05
N GLN A 162 1.07 13.66 17.11
CA GLN A 162 0.98 12.99 15.80
C GLN A 162 1.26 11.50 15.97
N MET A 163 0.35 10.67 15.47
CA MET A 163 0.41 9.22 15.61
C MET A 163 0.87 8.52 14.33
N ALA A 164 0.93 9.24 13.21
CA ALA A 164 1.33 8.74 11.90
C ALA A 164 1.90 9.88 11.05
N ASN A 165 2.70 9.53 10.05
CA ASN A 165 3.15 10.48 9.04
C ASN A 165 2.04 10.68 7.99
N THR A 166 1.43 11.86 8.01
CA THR A 166 0.35 12.26 7.10
C THR A 166 0.52 13.73 6.73
N TRP A 167 -0.26 14.22 5.79
CA TRP A 167 -0.23 15.63 5.41
C TRP A 167 -0.94 16.50 6.47
N GLN A 168 -0.28 17.58 6.90
CA GLN A 168 -0.84 18.56 7.85
C GLN A 168 -0.93 19.94 7.20
N GLY A 169 -2.14 20.42 6.97
CA GLY A 169 -2.41 21.67 6.30
C GLY A 169 -3.28 21.49 5.06
N ALA A 170 -3.31 22.50 4.21
CA ALA A 170 -4.13 22.51 3.00
C ALA A 170 -3.43 21.76 1.84
N PHE A 171 -3.81 20.49 1.64
CA PHE A 171 -3.29 19.70 0.50
C PHE A 171 -3.75 20.34 -0.83
N PRO A 172 -2.91 20.36 -1.88
CA PRO A 172 -1.54 19.82 -1.97
C PRO A 172 -0.44 20.90 -1.84
N TRP A 173 -0.79 22.14 -1.49
CA TRP A 173 0.12 23.28 -1.61
C TRP A 173 0.76 23.72 -0.28
N GLU A 174 0.10 23.46 0.86
CA GLU A 174 0.61 23.81 2.18
C GLU A 174 0.77 22.56 3.04
N ASN A 175 2.00 22.24 3.44
CA ASN A 175 2.28 21.24 4.46
C ASN A 175 2.96 21.92 5.64
N LEU A 176 2.33 21.87 6.81
CA LEU A 176 2.82 22.47 8.06
C LEU A 176 3.93 21.66 8.72
N VAL A 177 4.16 20.43 8.26
CA VAL A 177 5.23 19.53 8.75
C VAL A 177 5.22 19.37 10.28
N ILE A 178 4.03 19.34 10.90
CA ILE A 178 3.88 19.22 12.36
C ILE A 178 4.42 17.88 12.87
N ASP A 179 4.34 16.84 12.05
CA ASP A 179 4.87 15.50 12.35
C ASP A 179 6.40 15.39 12.17
N GLY A 180 7.03 16.43 11.61
CA GLY A 180 8.47 16.53 11.39
C GLY A 180 8.96 16.05 10.02
N TYR A 181 8.05 15.66 9.09
CA TYR A 181 8.42 15.08 7.79
C TYR A 181 7.60 15.69 6.64
N GLU A 182 8.28 16.27 5.67
CA GLU A 182 7.62 16.78 4.44
C GLU A 182 7.27 15.64 3.47
N GLY A 183 8.04 14.56 3.48
CA GLY A 183 7.87 13.34 2.68
C GLY A 183 7.76 12.11 3.57
N THR A 184 8.34 10.98 3.14
CA THR A 184 8.38 9.79 3.99
C THR A 184 9.22 10.01 5.26
N ALA A 185 8.85 9.33 6.34
CA ALA A 185 9.65 9.22 7.56
C ALA A 185 10.47 7.92 7.57
N PRO A 186 11.60 7.86 8.28
CA PRO A 186 12.24 6.57 8.61
C PRO A 186 11.26 5.67 9.36
N VAL A 187 11.28 4.37 9.05
CA VAL A 187 10.35 3.43 9.69
C VAL A 187 10.47 3.41 11.22
N GLY A 188 9.33 3.29 11.91
CA GLY A 188 9.26 3.19 13.35
C GLY A 188 9.41 4.54 14.09
N ARG A 189 9.16 5.67 13.44
CA ARG A 189 9.22 7.00 14.07
C ARG A 189 7.96 7.34 14.85
N PHE A 190 6.85 6.74 14.53
CA PHE A 190 5.57 6.92 15.18
C PHE A 190 5.26 5.75 16.11
N PRO A 191 4.28 5.87 17.04
CA PRO A 191 3.95 4.79 17.96
C PRO A 191 3.50 3.51 17.25
N ALA A 192 3.88 2.36 17.79
CA ALA A 192 3.34 1.08 17.38
C ALA A 192 1.86 0.95 17.77
N ASN A 193 1.12 0.14 17.02
CA ASN A 193 -0.21 -0.30 17.43
C ASN A 193 -0.16 -1.39 18.51
N GLY A 194 -1.31 -1.91 18.93
CA GLY A 194 -1.41 -2.92 19.99
C GLY A 194 -0.72 -4.26 19.70
N TYR A 195 -0.40 -4.54 18.44
CA TYR A 195 0.37 -5.73 18.02
C TYR A 195 1.87 -5.44 17.84
N GLY A 196 2.32 -4.24 18.17
CA GLY A 196 3.74 -3.85 18.03
C GLY A 196 4.15 -3.54 16.60
N LEU A 197 3.19 -3.29 15.70
CA LEU A 197 3.43 -2.92 14.31
C LEU A 197 3.50 -1.40 14.16
N TYR A 198 4.46 -0.93 13.38
CA TYR A 198 4.69 0.49 13.14
C TYR A 198 4.22 0.91 11.76
N ASP A 199 3.84 2.18 11.63
CA ASP A 199 3.55 2.83 10.37
C ASP A 199 2.47 2.10 9.54
N MET A 200 1.54 1.38 10.22
CA MET A 200 0.39 0.75 9.55
C MET A 200 -0.54 1.79 8.93
N ILE A 201 -0.49 3.01 9.40
CA ILE A 201 -1.26 4.15 8.93
C ILE A 201 -0.31 5.27 8.55
N GLY A 202 -0.52 5.89 7.39
CA GLY A 202 0.34 6.96 6.88
C GLY A 202 1.67 6.45 6.33
N ASN A 203 2.63 7.33 6.18
CA ASN A 203 3.93 7.12 5.57
C ASN A 203 3.85 6.68 4.10
N VAL A 204 3.54 5.40 3.84
CA VAL A 204 3.34 4.90 2.47
C VAL A 204 2.14 3.96 2.40
N TRP A 205 1.45 3.94 1.27
CA TRP A 205 0.51 2.89 0.92
C TRP A 205 1.24 1.55 0.86
N GLU A 206 0.53 0.47 1.13
CA GLU A 206 1.07 -0.88 1.12
C GLU A 206 0.26 -1.80 0.20
N TRP A 207 0.94 -2.55 -0.68
CA TRP A 207 0.34 -3.53 -1.55
C TRP A 207 -0.29 -4.69 -0.77
N THR A 208 -1.46 -5.15 -1.24
CA THR A 208 -2.07 -6.42 -0.83
C THR A 208 -2.25 -7.36 -2.02
N THR A 209 -2.50 -8.65 -1.73
CA THR A 209 -2.70 -9.65 -2.80
C THR A 209 -4.06 -9.61 -3.45
N ASP A 210 -5.03 -8.90 -2.86
CA ASP A 210 -6.42 -8.93 -3.31
C ASP A 210 -6.65 -8.07 -4.56
N TRP A 211 -7.38 -8.64 -5.53
CA TRP A 211 -7.90 -7.86 -6.64
C TRP A 211 -8.97 -6.89 -6.14
N TYR A 212 -8.93 -5.67 -6.65
CA TYR A 212 -9.92 -4.68 -6.25
C TYR A 212 -11.28 -4.99 -6.86
N GLU A 213 -12.29 -5.06 -6.02
CA GLU A 213 -13.69 -5.15 -6.39
C GLU A 213 -14.53 -4.28 -5.45
N ASP A 214 -15.63 -3.72 -5.94
CA ASP A 214 -16.56 -2.96 -5.11
C ASP A 214 -17.34 -3.90 -4.21
N HIS A 215 -17.21 -3.73 -2.92
CA HIS A 215 -17.88 -4.59 -1.92
C HIS A 215 -19.41 -4.45 -1.90
N ARG A 216 -19.96 -3.42 -2.53
CA ARG A 216 -21.43 -3.19 -2.57
C ARG A 216 -22.19 -4.31 -3.28
N GLU A 217 -21.52 -5.07 -4.15
CA GLU A 217 -22.11 -6.24 -4.80
C GLU A 217 -21.97 -7.53 -3.96
N ALA A 218 -21.16 -7.50 -2.90
CA ALA A 218 -21.03 -8.64 -2.01
C ALA A 218 -22.33 -8.83 -1.22
N ILE A 219 -23.02 -9.94 -1.46
CA ILE A 219 -24.23 -10.35 -0.72
C ILE A 219 -23.86 -10.38 0.77
N ALA A 220 -24.62 -9.65 1.58
CA ALA A 220 -24.46 -9.67 3.03
C ALA A 220 -24.67 -11.11 3.55
N SER A 221 -23.57 -11.84 3.70
CA SER A 221 -23.59 -13.17 4.34
C SER A 221 -23.85 -12.97 5.84
N CYS A 222 -24.82 -13.67 6.39
CA CYS A 222 -25.10 -13.67 7.83
C CYS A 222 -23.96 -14.31 8.66
N CYS A 223 -23.00 -14.95 8.01
CA CYS A 223 -21.88 -15.64 8.64
C CYS A 223 -20.57 -14.86 8.42
N ALA A 224 -19.68 -14.89 9.41
CA ALA A 224 -18.34 -14.34 9.26
C ALA A 224 -17.59 -15.05 8.13
N SER A 225 -17.02 -14.27 7.21
CA SER A 225 -16.14 -14.82 6.19
C SER A 225 -14.81 -15.21 6.81
N VAL A 226 -14.34 -16.43 6.51
CA VAL A 226 -13.05 -16.95 6.95
C VAL A 226 -12.04 -16.75 5.83
N ASN A 227 -10.91 -16.10 6.13
CA ASN A 227 -9.82 -15.81 5.19
C ASN A 227 -10.32 -15.28 3.84
N PRO A 228 -11.16 -14.21 3.84
CA PRO A 228 -11.72 -13.72 2.58
C PRO A 228 -10.61 -13.30 1.63
N ARG A 229 -10.87 -13.52 0.35
CA ARG A 229 -10.05 -13.04 -0.75
C ARG A 229 -10.78 -11.91 -1.47
N GLY A 230 -10.03 -11.06 -2.16
CA GLY A 230 -10.59 -10.01 -3.00
C GLY A 230 -11.33 -10.55 -4.22
N GLY A 231 -11.76 -9.65 -5.07
CA GLY A 231 -12.49 -9.95 -6.29
C GLY A 231 -11.71 -10.74 -7.33
N GLU A 232 -12.29 -10.84 -8.51
CA GLU A 232 -11.67 -11.47 -9.67
C GLU A 232 -10.80 -10.46 -10.43
N ARG A 233 -9.72 -10.95 -11.04
CA ARG A 233 -8.79 -10.12 -11.81
C ARG A 233 -9.52 -9.36 -12.93
N GLU A 234 -10.39 -10.03 -13.64
CA GLU A 234 -11.15 -9.52 -14.78
C GLU A 234 -12.16 -8.44 -14.40
N ARG A 235 -12.58 -8.40 -13.14
CA ARG A 235 -13.50 -7.39 -12.59
C ARG A 235 -12.76 -6.21 -11.93
N SER A 236 -11.44 -6.28 -11.84
CA SER A 236 -10.63 -5.24 -11.19
C SER A 236 -10.16 -4.11 -12.11
N TYR A 237 -10.45 -4.18 -13.42
CA TYR A 237 -10.12 -3.11 -14.38
C TYR A 237 -10.81 -1.80 -14.03
N ASP A 238 -10.21 -0.68 -14.47
CA ASP A 238 -10.83 0.62 -14.27
C ASP A 238 -12.00 0.83 -15.24
N PRO A 239 -13.25 0.97 -14.74
CA PRO A 239 -14.39 1.18 -15.62
C PRO A 239 -14.38 2.56 -16.31
N SER A 240 -13.60 3.51 -15.80
CA SER A 240 -13.45 4.83 -16.43
C SER A 240 -12.53 4.83 -17.65
N THR A 241 -11.70 3.80 -17.82
CA THR A 241 -10.76 3.63 -18.94
C THR A 241 -10.89 2.23 -19.55
N PRO A 242 -12.00 1.91 -20.22
CA PRO A 242 -12.33 0.53 -20.64
C PRO A 242 -11.34 -0.08 -21.66
N ASP A 243 -10.63 0.77 -22.40
CA ASP A 243 -9.61 0.36 -23.37
C ASP A 243 -8.28 -0.02 -22.73
N VAL A 244 -8.05 0.37 -21.46
CA VAL A 244 -6.84 0.05 -20.70
C VAL A 244 -7.13 -1.12 -19.76
N ARG A 245 -6.70 -2.32 -20.15
CA ARG A 245 -6.99 -3.56 -19.41
C ARG A 245 -5.90 -3.92 -18.42
N ILE A 246 -5.51 -2.96 -17.59
CA ILE A 246 -4.56 -3.18 -16.49
C ILE A 246 -5.34 -3.46 -15.21
N PRO A 247 -5.17 -4.66 -14.61
CA PRO A 247 -5.93 -5.02 -13.42
C PRO A 247 -5.41 -4.25 -12.20
N ARG A 248 -6.27 -4.09 -11.19
CA ARG A 248 -5.96 -3.32 -9.99
C ARG A 248 -5.97 -4.18 -8.75
N LYS A 249 -4.99 -3.98 -7.88
CA LYS A 249 -4.93 -4.54 -6.53
C LYS A 249 -5.45 -3.54 -5.51
N VAL A 250 -5.84 -4.07 -4.34
CA VAL A 250 -6.13 -3.23 -3.17
C VAL A 250 -4.81 -2.78 -2.55
N ILE A 251 -4.73 -1.48 -2.26
CA ILE A 251 -3.69 -0.91 -1.40
C ILE A 251 -4.30 -0.35 -0.13
N LYS A 252 -3.53 -0.37 0.96
CA LYS A 252 -4.00 -0.05 2.32
C LYS A 252 -3.10 0.97 3.02
N GLY A 253 -3.63 1.62 4.05
CA GLY A 253 -2.88 2.41 5.04
C GLY A 253 -2.83 3.91 4.80
N GLY A 254 -3.02 4.38 3.58
CA GLY A 254 -2.76 5.78 3.27
C GLY A 254 -1.27 6.11 3.22
N SER A 255 -0.92 7.36 3.02
CA SER A 255 0.47 7.80 2.93
C SER A 255 0.68 9.18 3.54
N PHE A 256 1.91 9.67 3.52
CA PHE A 256 2.28 11.03 3.91
C PHE A 256 1.55 12.12 3.09
N LEU A 257 0.93 11.77 1.96
CA LEU A 257 0.13 12.67 1.14
C LEU A 257 -1.36 12.68 1.48
N CYS A 258 -1.80 11.84 2.41
CA CYS A 258 -3.20 11.79 2.81
C CYS A 258 -3.52 12.91 3.80
N ALA A 259 -4.53 13.72 3.47
CA ALA A 259 -4.92 14.94 4.17
C ALA A 259 -6.41 14.97 4.50
N PRO A 260 -6.83 15.68 5.57
CA PRO A 260 -8.24 15.81 5.95
C PRO A 260 -9.13 16.43 4.86
N ASN A 261 -8.58 17.35 4.08
CA ASN A 261 -9.31 18.08 3.02
C ASN A 261 -9.29 17.37 1.65
N TYR A 262 -8.57 16.26 1.51
CA TYR A 262 -8.44 15.57 0.21
C TYR A 262 -8.60 14.07 0.32
N CYS A 263 -7.74 13.37 1.11
CA CYS A 263 -7.71 11.91 1.18
C CYS A 263 -7.64 11.46 2.64
N ARG A 264 -8.79 11.10 3.25
CA ARG A 264 -8.84 10.60 4.64
C ARG A 264 -8.67 9.09 4.72
N ARG A 265 -7.83 8.49 3.84
CA ARG A 265 -7.63 7.04 3.79
C ARG A 265 -6.53 6.51 4.73
N TYR A 266 -6.02 7.36 5.62
CA TYR A 266 -5.14 6.96 6.73
C TYR A 266 -5.94 6.30 7.87
N ARG A 267 -6.64 5.18 7.55
CA ARG A 267 -7.50 4.41 8.47
C ARG A 267 -7.45 2.92 8.13
N PRO A 268 -7.56 2.00 9.11
CA PRO A 268 -7.51 0.56 8.83
C PRO A 268 -8.55 0.09 7.80
N ALA A 269 -9.78 0.60 7.88
CA ALA A 269 -10.86 0.22 6.97
C ALA A 269 -10.68 0.78 5.54
N ALA A 270 -9.92 1.85 5.39
CA ALA A 270 -9.74 2.49 4.09
C ALA A 270 -9.01 1.59 3.10
N ARG A 271 -9.44 1.68 1.85
CA ARG A 271 -8.90 0.91 0.73
C ARG A 271 -8.86 1.79 -0.52
N MET A 272 -7.99 1.43 -1.46
CA MET A 272 -7.92 2.09 -2.76
C MET A 272 -7.52 1.09 -3.83
N ALA A 273 -8.05 1.27 -5.04
CA ALA A 273 -7.62 0.52 -6.21
C ALA A 273 -6.32 1.09 -6.75
N GLN A 274 -5.34 0.22 -7.06
CA GLN A 274 -4.10 0.62 -7.69
C GLN A 274 -3.74 -0.35 -8.82
N ALA A 275 -3.50 0.17 -10.02
CA ALA A 275 -3.06 -0.62 -11.16
C ALA A 275 -1.73 -1.31 -10.85
N VAL A 276 -1.60 -2.58 -11.23
CA VAL A 276 -0.47 -3.44 -10.82
C VAL A 276 0.89 -2.99 -11.35
N ASP A 277 0.89 -2.25 -12.45
CA ASP A 277 2.07 -1.71 -13.11
C ASP A 277 2.42 -0.29 -12.67
N THR A 278 1.61 0.31 -11.79
CA THR A 278 1.87 1.67 -11.32
C THR A 278 2.97 1.67 -10.27
N SER A 279 3.95 2.54 -10.48
CA SER A 279 4.94 2.95 -9.50
C SER A 279 4.74 4.40 -9.10
N THR A 280 4.81 4.70 -7.81
CA THR A 280 4.64 6.07 -7.30
C THR A 280 5.53 6.36 -6.10
N CYS A 281 5.72 7.65 -5.80
CA CYS A 281 6.53 8.13 -4.68
C CYS A 281 5.91 7.93 -3.29
N HIS A 282 4.78 7.23 -3.18
CA HIS A 282 4.09 7.02 -1.91
C HIS A 282 3.56 5.59 -1.69
N LEU A 283 4.05 4.63 -2.45
CA LEU A 283 3.63 3.23 -2.43
C LEU A 283 4.80 2.32 -2.11
N GLY A 284 4.64 1.45 -1.13
CA GLY A 284 5.66 0.57 -0.59
C GLY A 284 5.15 -0.86 -0.33
N ILE A 285 5.89 -1.60 0.49
CA ILE A 285 5.73 -3.05 0.68
C ILE A 285 5.78 -3.38 2.17
N ARG A 286 4.87 -4.24 2.65
CA ARG A 286 4.99 -4.94 3.93
C ARG A 286 4.70 -6.41 3.71
N LEU A 287 5.43 -7.29 4.42
CA LEU A 287 5.36 -8.73 4.21
C LEU A 287 4.81 -9.46 5.42
N ILE A 288 4.33 -10.66 5.14
CA ILE A 288 3.86 -11.62 6.14
C ILE A 288 4.49 -13.01 5.93
N VAL A 289 4.38 -13.83 6.96
CA VAL A 289 4.63 -15.27 6.90
C VAL A 289 3.40 -15.98 7.44
N ARG A 290 2.83 -16.89 6.67
CA ARG A 290 1.75 -17.78 7.14
C ARG A 290 2.35 -19.09 7.65
N PRO A 291 1.76 -19.70 8.71
CA PRO A 291 2.12 -21.06 9.08
C PRO A 291 1.98 -21.97 7.86
N ARG A 292 3.01 -22.72 7.54
CA ARG A 292 2.88 -23.80 6.55
C ARG A 292 2.10 -24.93 7.22
N PRO A 293 1.08 -25.54 6.57
CA PRO A 293 0.51 -26.77 7.10
C PRO A 293 1.65 -27.78 7.25
N ASP A 294 1.80 -28.36 8.44
CA ASP A 294 2.81 -29.35 8.72
C ASP A 294 2.76 -30.44 7.65
N ALA A 295 3.91 -30.73 7.02
CA ALA A 295 4.08 -31.83 6.10
C ALA A 295 4.06 -33.21 6.81
N SER A 296 3.69 -33.24 8.08
CA SER A 296 3.48 -34.43 8.87
C SER A 296 2.10 -35.00 8.59
N GLY A 297 1.97 -35.76 7.51
CA GLY A 297 0.91 -36.73 7.36
C GLY A 297 0.90 -37.72 8.54
N PRO A 298 -0.22 -38.31 8.90
CA PRO A 298 -0.28 -39.26 10.00
C PRO A 298 0.61 -40.49 9.66
N ASN A 299 1.77 -40.61 10.31
CA ASN A 299 2.51 -41.84 10.35
C ASN A 299 1.59 -42.86 11.02
N GLY A 300 1.00 -43.72 10.21
CA GLY A 300 0.31 -44.92 10.66
C GLY A 300 1.25 -45.77 11.49
N LEU A 301 1.01 -45.76 12.79
CA LEU A 301 1.51 -46.84 13.64
C LEU A 301 0.62 -48.05 13.36
N THR A 302 0.99 -48.84 12.36
CA THR A 302 0.60 -50.25 12.32
C THR A 302 1.43 -50.97 13.38
N GLY A 303 0.88 -51.16 14.58
CA GLY A 303 1.38 -52.07 15.56
C GLY A 303 0.88 -53.46 15.23
N ASP A 304 1.74 -54.29 14.68
CA ASP A 304 1.59 -55.73 14.68
C ASP A 304 1.97 -56.25 16.07
N SER A 305 1.06 -56.97 16.66
CA SER A 305 1.30 -58.23 17.39
C SER A 305 0.01 -58.73 18.03
#